data_2be76ae1b2ad5e3d51eabfda1e063b3b
#
_entry.id   2be76ae1b2ad5e3d51eabfda1e063b3b
#
_cell.length_a   1.000
_cell.length_b   1.000
_cell.length_c   1.000
_cell.angle_alpha   90.00
_cell.angle_beta   90.00
_cell.angle_gamma   90.00
#
_symmetry.space_group_name_H-M   'P 1'
#
loop_
_entity.id
_entity.type
_entity.pdbx_description
1 polymer ?
#
loop_
_entity_poly.entity_id
_entity_poly.type
_entity_poly.pdbx_seq_one_letter_code
_entity_poly.pdbx_strand_id
1 'polypeptide(L)' 'MPARLAELEKKSIEDALAAEGNNQTRAAKRLGISRRALLYKLDKYNIRR' A
#
# COMPACT_ATOMS: atom_id res chain seq x y z
N MET A 1 -11.24 1.00 17.36
CA MET A 1 -9.97 0.29 17.54
C MET A 1 -8.94 0.80 16.56
N PRO A 2 -7.85 1.40 17.02
CA PRO A 2 -6.83 1.93 16.11
C PRO A 2 -6.20 0.88 15.21
N ALA A 3 -6.05 -0.33 15.72
CA ALA A 3 -5.43 -1.41 14.96
C ALA A 3 -6.20 -1.77 13.69
N ARG A 4 -7.52 -1.59 13.72
CA ARG A 4 -8.35 -1.90 12.54
C ARG A 4 -8.07 -0.99 11.36
N LEU A 5 -7.87 0.30 11.63
CA LEU A 5 -7.58 1.25 10.56
C LEU A 5 -6.28 0.91 9.87
N ALA A 6 -5.27 0.54 10.65
CA ALA A 6 -3.97 0.14 10.10
C ALA A 6 -4.10 -1.13 9.27
N GLU A 7 -4.88 -2.09 9.73
CA GLU A 7 -5.09 -3.34 9.00
C GLU A 7 -5.81 -3.11 7.68
N LEU A 8 -6.83 -2.26 7.67
CA LEU A 8 -7.55 -1.93 6.44
C LEU A 8 -6.66 -1.22 5.44
N GLU A 9 -5.84 -0.29 5.92
CA GLU A 9 -4.91 0.40 5.04
C GLU A 9 -3.88 -0.56 4.47
N LYS A 10 -3.32 -1.43 5.31
CA LYS A 10 -2.37 -2.43 4.86
C LYS A 10 -2.98 -3.32 3.78
N LYS A 11 -4.19 -3.79 4.01
CA LYS A 11 -4.87 -4.65 3.04
C LYS A 11 -5.13 -3.90 1.73
N SER A 12 -5.55 -2.65 1.80
CA SER A 12 -5.78 -1.85 0.61
C SER A 12 -4.51 -1.72 -0.22
N ILE A 13 -3.38 -1.50 0.44
CA ILE A 13 -2.09 -1.39 -0.23
C ILE A 13 -1.72 -2.73 -0.88
N GLU A 14 -1.87 -3.82 -0.14
CA GLU A 14 -1.58 -5.16 -0.67
C GLU A 14 -2.46 -5.48 -1.87
N ASP A 15 -3.74 -5.16 -1.78
CA ASP A 15 -4.67 -5.39 -2.86
C ASP A 15 -4.30 -4.57 -4.11
N ALA A 16 -3.91 -3.32 -3.92
CA ALA A 16 -3.49 -2.47 -5.02
C ALA A 16 -2.23 -3.02 -5.69
N LEU A 17 -1.26 -3.47 -4.90
CA LEU A 17 -0.05 -4.08 -5.45
C LEU A 17 -0.37 -5.35 -6.22
N ALA A 18 -1.23 -6.20 -5.67
CA ALA A 18 -1.61 -7.43 -6.34
C ALA A 18 -2.32 -7.14 -7.66
N ALA A 19 -3.22 -6.16 -7.67
CA ALA A 19 -3.97 -5.80 -8.86
C ALA A 19 -3.06 -5.24 -9.95
N GLU A 20 -1.96 -4.60 -9.57
CA GLU A 20 -1.03 -3.99 -10.51
C GLU A 20 0.25 -4.82 -10.72
N GLY A 21 0.23 -6.09 -10.35
CA GLY A 21 1.36 -6.98 -10.54
C GLY A 21 2.62 -6.53 -9.81
N ASN A 22 2.47 -6.01 -8.61
CA ASN A 22 3.56 -5.46 -7.78
C ASN A 22 4.22 -4.23 -8.38
N ASN A 23 3.54 -3.56 -9.30
CA ASN A 23 4.03 -2.30 -9.86
C ASN A 23 3.74 -1.18 -8.87
N GLN A 24 4.78 -0.73 -8.17
CA GLN A 24 4.63 0.27 -7.11
C GLN A 24 4.09 1.60 -7.64
N THR A 25 4.56 2.03 -8.80
CA THR A 25 4.10 3.28 -9.38
C THR A 25 2.62 3.25 -9.67
N ARG A 26 2.15 2.17 -10.29
CA ARG A 26 0.74 2.02 -10.63
C ARG A 26 -0.12 1.81 -9.39
N ALA A 27 0.38 1.04 -8.43
CA ALA A 27 -0.34 0.83 -7.18
C ALA A 27 -0.54 2.16 -6.43
N ALA A 28 0.50 3.00 -6.42
CA ALA A 28 0.40 4.32 -5.78
C ALA A 28 -0.66 5.16 -6.46
N LYS A 29 -0.69 5.17 -7.79
CA LYS A 29 -1.72 5.89 -8.55
C LYS A 29 -3.11 5.37 -8.24
N ARG A 30 -3.24 4.06 -8.16
CA ARG A 30 -4.52 3.41 -7.84
C ARG A 30 -5.02 3.84 -6.46
N LEU A 31 -4.09 4.02 -5.52
CA LEU A 31 -4.42 4.45 -4.16
C LEU A 31 -4.55 5.96 -4.03
N GLY A 32 -4.19 6.70 -5.06
CA GLY A 32 -4.27 8.16 -5.03
C GLY A 32 -3.16 8.81 -4.21
N ILE A 33 -2.01 8.16 -4.11
CA ILE A 33 -0.86 8.66 -3.36
C ILE A 33 0.38 8.67 -4.25
N SER A 34 1.43 9.37 -3.80
CA SER A 34 2.69 9.36 -4.52
C SER A 34 3.42 8.03 -4.30
N ARG A 35 4.32 7.69 -5.22
CA ARG A 35 5.14 6.50 -5.07
C ARG A 35 5.94 6.54 -3.77
N ARG A 36 6.48 7.71 -3.45
CA ARG A 36 7.25 7.88 -2.22
C ARG A 36 6.39 7.57 -0.99
N ALA A 37 5.16 8.07 -0.96
CA ALA A 37 4.25 7.80 0.13
C ALA A 37 3.94 6.31 0.22
N LEU A 38 3.78 5.64 -0.93
CA LEU A 38 3.55 4.21 -0.96
C LEU A 38 4.74 3.45 -0.37
N LEU A 39 5.97 3.81 -0.77
CA LEU A 39 7.16 3.15 -0.26
C LEU A 39 7.28 3.31 1.25
N TYR A 40 6.96 4.51 1.76
CA TYR A 40 6.96 4.76 3.19
C TYR A 40 5.97 3.83 3.91
N LYS A 41 4.78 3.69 3.35
CA LYS A 41 3.75 2.83 3.95
C LYS A 41 4.13 1.35 3.88
N LEU A 42 4.74 0.93 2.79
CA LEU A 42 5.21 -0.45 2.67
C LEU A 42 6.21 -0.78 3.78
N ASP A 43 7.13 0.14 4.03
CA ASP A 43 8.10 -0.05 5.09
C ASP A 43 7.43 -0.01 6.47
N LYS A 44 6.52 0.93 6.66
CA LYS A 44 5.81 1.10 7.94
C LYS A 44 5.00 -0.14 8.31
N TYR A 45 4.35 -0.74 7.32
CA TYR A 45 3.49 -1.91 7.56
C TYR A 45 4.20 -3.24 7.31
N ASN A 46 5.48 -3.19 7.00
CA ASN A 46 6.26 -4.40 6.76
C ASN A 46 5.69 -5.23 5.60
N ILE A 47 5.22 -4.57 4.58
CA ILE A 47 4.64 -5.24 3.42
C ILE A 47 5.76 -5.59 2.45
N ARG A 48 5.75 -6.83 1.99
CA ARG A 48 6.73 -7.26 1.00
C ARG A 48 6.46 -6.64 -0.35
N ARG A 49 7.52 -6.26 -1.03
CA ARG A 49 7.46 -5.64 -2.34
C ARG A 49 7.82 -6.61 -3.43
#